data_1e363afa9bb663d21fff4cdba95747ef
#
_entry.id   1e363afa9bb663d21fff4cdba95747ef
#
_cell.length_a   1.000
_cell.length_b   1.000
_cell.length_c   1.000
_cell.angle_alpha   90.00
_cell.angle_beta   90.00
_cell.angle_gamma   90.00
#
_symmetry.space_group_name_H-M   'P 1'
#
loop_
_entity.id
_entity.type
_entity.pdbx_description
1 polymer ?
#
loop_
_entity_poly.entity_id
_entity_poly.type
_entity_poly.pdbx_seq_one_letter_code
_entity_poly.pdbx_strand_id
1 'polypeptide(L)'
;LCEQFLDIFDREHFYLEIQDHGILLQQKVNEGLYQLSRELNIGLVATNDAHYLTRADARTQDILMAIQMGKTVDDPTRMKFETQEFYLKSEEQMRELFSAYPEAIENTAKIAARCNVEFTFGKYHLPEFKLPEGYDSPTYLRELCEQGFARRYGDTKPEYRKQLDYEMDMIEKMGFTDYFLIVSDFVRFAKSVDIPVGPGRGSAAGSMVSYCLDITDIDPMKYDLYFERFLNPERVSMPDIDMDFGDTRRGEVVDYVRRKYG
;
A
#
# COMPACT_ATOMS: atom_id res chain seq x y z
N LEU A 1 6.73 -19.23 26.22
CA LEU A 1 6.21 -18.48 25.05
C LEU A 1 4.70 -18.60 24.93
N CYS A 2 4.10 -19.83 24.88
CA CYS A 2 2.64 -20.00 24.81
C CYS A 2 1.90 -19.33 25.97
N GLU A 3 2.39 -19.44 27.19
CA GLU A 3 1.84 -18.77 28.38
C GLU A 3 1.86 -17.25 28.22
N GLN A 4 2.94 -16.68 27.68
CA GLN A 4 3.02 -15.24 27.38
C GLN A 4 2.00 -14.78 26.34
N PHE A 5 1.75 -15.60 25.31
CA PHE A 5 0.68 -15.30 24.36
C PHE A 5 -0.71 -15.44 24.96
N LEU A 6 -0.93 -16.38 25.89
CA LEU A 6 -2.19 -16.50 26.60
C LEU A 6 -2.46 -15.34 27.57
N ASP A 7 -1.41 -14.65 28.03
CA ASP A 7 -1.55 -13.41 28.80
C ASP A 7 -1.97 -12.22 27.95
N ILE A 8 -1.70 -12.25 26.64
CA ILE A 8 -2.03 -11.19 25.68
C ILE A 8 -3.35 -11.49 24.97
N PHE A 9 -3.51 -12.72 24.50
CA PHE A 9 -4.69 -13.24 23.82
C PHE A 9 -5.39 -14.23 24.74
N ASP A 10 -6.71 -14.26 24.75
CA ASP A 10 -7.42 -15.32 25.43
C ASP A 10 -7.32 -16.67 24.67
N ARG A 11 -7.79 -17.77 25.30
CA ARG A 11 -7.73 -19.12 24.74
C ARG A 11 -8.56 -19.31 23.48
N GLU A 12 -9.51 -18.42 23.20
CA GLU A 12 -10.36 -18.49 22.01
C GLU A 12 -9.72 -17.78 20.81
N HIS A 13 -8.70 -16.93 21.05
CA HIS A 13 -8.02 -16.16 20.01
C HIS A 13 -6.57 -16.56 19.76
N PHE A 14 -6.08 -17.59 20.44
CA PHE A 14 -4.73 -18.14 20.23
C PHE A 14 -4.80 -19.64 19.93
N TYR A 15 -4.18 -20.05 18.83
CA TYR A 15 -4.14 -21.42 18.35
C TYR A 15 -2.72 -21.88 18.09
N LEU A 16 -2.47 -23.19 18.25
CA LEU A 16 -1.23 -23.82 17.79
C LEU A 16 -1.49 -24.38 16.37
N GLU A 17 -0.67 -23.95 15.43
CA GLU A 17 -0.80 -24.31 14.02
C GLU A 17 -0.03 -25.59 13.72
N ILE A 18 -0.67 -26.53 13.05
CA ILE A 18 -0.08 -27.75 12.54
C ILE A 18 -0.17 -27.82 11.02
N GLN A 19 0.91 -28.32 10.39
CA GLN A 19 1.03 -28.48 8.94
C GLN A 19 1.63 -29.86 8.62
N ASP A 20 1.27 -30.44 7.49
CA ASP A 20 1.89 -31.67 7.00
C ASP A 20 2.08 -31.63 5.48
N HIS A 21 3.33 -31.56 5.06
CA HIS A 21 3.76 -31.60 3.66
C HIS A 21 4.59 -32.87 3.37
N GLY A 22 4.43 -33.93 4.19
CA GLY A 22 5.22 -35.14 4.07
C GLY A 22 6.68 -34.98 4.54
N ILE A 23 6.99 -33.96 5.33
CA ILE A 23 8.31 -33.70 5.90
C ILE A 23 8.37 -34.30 7.31
N LEU A 24 9.29 -35.23 7.52
CA LEU A 24 9.42 -35.98 8.81
C LEU A 24 9.53 -35.03 10.04
N LEU A 25 10.21 -33.92 9.88
CA LEU A 25 10.37 -32.95 10.98
C LEU A 25 9.03 -32.32 11.37
N GLN A 26 8.12 -32.07 10.40
CA GLN A 26 6.80 -31.53 10.69
C GLN A 26 5.94 -32.52 11.51
N GLN A 27 6.03 -33.81 11.23
CA GLN A 27 5.31 -34.84 12.00
C GLN A 27 5.73 -34.81 13.47
N LYS A 28 7.03 -34.75 13.73
CA LYS A 28 7.58 -34.61 15.09
C LYS A 28 7.12 -33.33 15.78
N VAL A 29 7.09 -32.21 15.04
CA VAL A 29 6.60 -30.92 15.56
C VAL A 29 5.11 -30.99 15.88
N ASN A 30 4.30 -31.60 15.00
CA ASN A 30 2.85 -31.76 15.20
C ASN A 30 2.54 -32.58 16.47
N GLU A 31 3.28 -33.68 16.72
CA GLU A 31 3.14 -34.44 17.95
C GLU A 31 3.42 -33.59 19.21
N GLY A 32 4.50 -32.79 19.18
CA GLY A 32 4.84 -31.88 20.28
C GLY A 32 3.81 -30.77 20.49
N LEU A 33 3.31 -30.18 19.39
CA LEU A 33 2.24 -29.18 19.44
C LEU A 33 0.92 -29.75 19.96
N TYR A 34 0.60 -31.01 19.59
CA TYR A 34 -0.59 -31.69 20.12
C TYR A 34 -0.49 -31.89 21.64
N GLN A 35 0.67 -32.38 22.13
CA GLN A 35 0.88 -32.50 23.57
C GLN A 35 0.73 -31.15 24.30
N LEU A 36 1.39 -30.11 23.76
CA LEU A 36 1.31 -28.76 24.32
C LEU A 36 -0.10 -28.19 24.30
N SER A 37 -0.87 -28.46 23.24
CA SER A 37 -2.29 -28.11 23.13
C SER A 37 -3.10 -28.70 24.28
N ARG A 38 -2.86 -29.97 24.59
CA ARG A 38 -3.56 -30.68 25.68
C ARG A 38 -3.16 -30.17 27.06
N GLU A 39 -1.87 -29.92 27.29
CA GLU A 39 -1.33 -29.43 28.56
C GLU A 39 -1.81 -28.01 28.88
N LEU A 40 -1.80 -27.13 27.90
CA LEU A 40 -2.15 -25.72 28.10
C LEU A 40 -3.62 -25.39 27.72
N ASN A 41 -4.38 -26.38 27.26
CA ASN A 41 -5.73 -26.20 26.76
C ASN A 41 -5.83 -25.10 25.70
N ILE A 42 -4.98 -25.17 24.68
CA ILE A 42 -4.94 -24.28 23.50
C ILE A 42 -5.48 -25.05 22.30
N GLY A 43 -6.36 -24.42 21.50
CA GLY A 43 -6.89 -25.05 20.30
C GLY A 43 -5.80 -25.30 19.24
N LEU A 44 -5.95 -26.40 18.49
CA LEU A 44 -5.15 -26.64 17.28
C LEU A 44 -5.86 -26.07 16.05
N VAL A 45 -5.10 -25.64 15.05
CA VAL A 45 -5.59 -25.33 13.71
C VAL A 45 -4.70 -25.96 12.66
N ALA A 46 -5.29 -26.62 11.66
CA ALA A 46 -4.55 -27.20 10.54
C ALA A 46 -4.53 -26.22 9.36
N THR A 47 -3.36 -25.94 8.83
CA THR A 47 -3.19 -25.10 7.63
C THR A 47 -2.39 -25.85 6.57
N ASN A 48 -2.41 -25.33 5.34
CA ASN A 48 -1.81 -26.00 4.19
C ASN A 48 -0.60 -25.29 3.59
N ASP A 49 -0.35 -24.02 3.93
CA ASP A 49 0.74 -23.23 3.32
C ASP A 49 0.79 -23.38 1.78
N ALA A 50 -0.34 -23.18 1.12
CA ALA A 50 -0.48 -23.40 -0.33
C ALA A 50 0.31 -22.35 -1.13
N HIS A 51 1.21 -22.81 -2.00
CA HIS A 51 2.02 -21.98 -2.88
C HIS A 51 1.65 -22.11 -4.36
N TYR A 52 0.86 -23.11 -4.71
CA TYR A 52 0.37 -23.34 -6.08
C TYR A 52 -0.97 -24.11 -6.05
N LEU A 53 -1.68 -24.13 -7.18
CA LEU A 53 -3.07 -24.62 -7.23
C LEU A 53 -3.18 -26.15 -7.22
N THR A 54 -2.40 -26.81 -8.06
CA THR A 54 -2.44 -28.27 -8.19
C THR A 54 -1.06 -28.88 -7.96
N ARG A 55 -1.02 -30.16 -7.59
CA ARG A 55 0.25 -30.89 -7.40
C ARG A 55 1.15 -30.84 -8.65
N ALA A 56 0.56 -30.81 -9.85
CA ALA A 56 1.30 -30.71 -11.09
C ALA A 56 2.04 -29.37 -11.26
N ASP A 57 1.59 -28.31 -10.59
CA ASP A 57 2.19 -26.97 -10.67
C ASP A 57 3.47 -26.84 -9.84
N ALA A 58 3.84 -27.86 -9.07
CA ALA A 58 5.08 -27.86 -8.25
C ALA A 58 6.33 -27.53 -9.09
N ARG A 59 6.39 -28.01 -10.33
CA ARG A 59 7.50 -27.72 -11.25
C ARG A 59 7.53 -26.26 -11.69
N THR A 60 6.36 -25.68 -11.96
CA THR A 60 6.23 -24.27 -12.33
C THR A 60 6.68 -23.37 -11.19
N GLN A 61 6.24 -23.68 -9.97
CA GLN A 61 6.66 -22.95 -8.76
C GLN A 61 8.18 -23.04 -8.54
N ASP A 62 8.77 -24.20 -8.75
CA ASP A 62 10.21 -24.41 -8.63
C ASP A 62 11.02 -23.54 -9.61
N ILE A 63 10.51 -23.38 -10.84
CA ILE A 63 11.09 -22.47 -11.85
C ILE A 63 10.94 -21.01 -11.43
N LEU A 64 9.76 -20.60 -10.95
CA LEU A 64 9.51 -19.22 -10.48
C LEU A 64 10.44 -18.86 -9.33
N MET A 65 10.66 -19.77 -8.37
CA MET A 65 11.61 -19.55 -7.27
C MET A 65 13.05 -19.39 -7.78
N ALA A 66 13.46 -20.16 -8.78
CA ALA A 66 14.79 -20.03 -9.39
C ALA A 66 14.96 -18.64 -10.05
N ILE A 67 13.97 -18.17 -10.80
CA ILE A 67 13.95 -16.85 -11.42
C ILE A 67 14.02 -15.74 -10.36
N GLN A 68 13.21 -15.83 -9.31
CA GLN A 68 13.20 -14.85 -8.21
C GLN A 68 14.56 -14.72 -7.51
N MET A 69 15.30 -15.83 -7.39
CA MET A 69 16.62 -15.85 -6.77
C MET A 69 17.77 -15.52 -7.74
N GLY A 70 17.47 -15.26 -9.02
CA GLY A 70 18.48 -15.04 -10.05
C GLY A 70 19.37 -16.26 -10.30
N LYS A 71 18.84 -17.48 -10.10
CA LYS A 71 19.56 -18.77 -10.22
C LYS A 71 18.95 -19.64 -11.30
N THR A 72 19.72 -20.64 -11.77
CA THR A 72 19.19 -21.67 -12.64
C THR A 72 18.50 -22.78 -11.85
N VAL A 73 17.61 -23.51 -12.49
CA VAL A 73 16.89 -24.63 -11.88
C VAL A 73 17.83 -25.72 -11.36
N ASP A 74 18.97 -25.90 -12.02
CA ASP A 74 19.95 -26.93 -11.70
C ASP A 74 20.99 -26.50 -10.64
N ASP A 75 20.92 -25.23 -10.17
CA ASP A 75 21.81 -24.75 -9.10
C ASP A 75 21.50 -25.50 -7.78
N PRO A 76 22.44 -26.28 -7.22
CA PRO A 76 22.21 -27.06 -6.01
C PRO A 76 22.10 -26.21 -4.73
N THR A 77 22.51 -24.93 -4.80
CA THR A 77 22.53 -24.01 -3.64
C THR A 77 21.28 -23.18 -3.51
N ARG A 78 20.33 -23.29 -4.46
CA ARG A 78 19.09 -22.53 -4.41
C ARG A 78 18.09 -23.13 -3.42
N MET A 79 17.21 -22.28 -2.90
CA MET A 79 16.05 -22.71 -2.15
C MET A 79 15.09 -23.47 -3.07
N LYS A 80 14.51 -24.56 -2.59
CA LYS A 80 13.46 -25.35 -3.24
C LYS A 80 12.60 -26.03 -2.18
N PHE A 81 11.38 -26.35 -2.50
CA PHE A 81 10.54 -27.19 -1.65
C PHE A 81 11.05 -28.63 -1.65
N GLU A 82 11.02 -29.28 -0.47
CA GLU A 82 11.45 -30.67 -0.31
C GLU A 82 10.45 -31.65 -0.92
N THR A 83 9.15 -31.25 -0.96
CA THR A 83 8.07 -32.10 -1.44
C THR A 83 7.16 -31.33 -2.41
N GLN A 84 6.20 -32.03 -3.03
CA GLN A 84 5.19 -31.43 -3.92
C GLN A 84 3.85 -31.22 -3.21
N GLU A 85 3.85 -31.14 -1.89
CA GLU A 85 2.62 -31.10 -1.09
C GLU A 85 2.12 -29.69 -0.74
N PHE A 86 2.71 -28.65 -1.33
CA PHE A 86 2.36 -27.24 -1.10
C PHE A 86 1.29 -26.74 -2.08
N TYR A 87 0.44 -27.65 -2.61
CA TYR A 87 -0.71 -27.28 -3.45
C TYR A 87 -1.96 -27.03 -2.62
N LEU A 88 -2.94 -26.34 -3.19
CA LEU A 88 -4.22 -26.08 -2.55
C LEU A 88 -5.04 -27.38 -2.45
N LYS A 89 -5.04 -27.98 -1.27
CA LYS A 89 -5.79 -29.23 -0.99
C LYS A 89 -7.27 -28.97 -0.79
N SER A 90 -8.11 -29.94 -1.20
CA SER A 90 -9.55 -29.92 -0.90
C SER A 90 -9.81 -30.20 0.59
N GLU A 91 -11.04 -29.93 1.03
CA GLU A 91 -11.46 -30.25 2.40
C GLU A 91 -11.30 -31.74 2.71
N GLU A 92 -11.67 -32.62 1.79
CA GLU A 92 -11.53 -34.06 1.95
C GLU A 92 -10.06 -34.47 2.13
N GLN A 93 -9.17 -33.91 1.30
CA GLN A 93 -7.73 -34.17 1.40
C GLN A 93 -7.16 -33.69 2.74
N MET A 94 -7.58 -32.52 3.20
CA MET A 94 -7.16 -32.00 4.50
C MET A 94 -7.70 -32.84 5.66
N ARG A 95 -8.96 -33.29 5.60
CA ARG A 95 -9.55 -34.19 6.61
C ARG A 95 -8.85 -35.55 6.67
N GLU A 96 -8.46 -36.10 5.54
CA GLU A 96 -7.70 -37.35 5.47
C GLU A 96 -6.29 -37.16 6.09
N LEU A 97 -5.60 -36.09 5.69
CA LEU A 97 -4.23 -35.78 6.14
C LEU A 97 -4.16 -35.56 7.65
N PHE A 98 -5.14 -34.86 8.23
CA PHE A 98 -5.22 -34.56 9.65
C PHE A 98 -6.25 -35.43 10.39
N SER A 99 -6.49 -36.65 9.93
CA SER A 99 -7.47 -37.57 10.56
C SER A 99 -7.18 -37.88 12.03
N ALA A 100 -5.92 -37.77 12.46
CA ALA A 100 -5.51 -37.86 13.87
C ALA A 100 -5.87 -36.62 14.72
N TYR A 101 -6.19 -35.50 14.08
CA TYR A 101 -6.45 -34.21 14.74
C TYR A 101 -7.73 -33.53 14.15
N PRO A 102 -8.90 -34.20 14.21
CA PRO A 102 -10.10 -33.69 13.53
C PRO A 102 -10.54 -32.30 14.01
N GLU A 103 -10.33 -32.00 15.29
CA GLU A 103 -10.62 -30.68 15.85
C GLU A 103 -9.81 -29.55 15.20
N ALA A 104 -8.59 -29.83 14.71
CA ALA A 104 -7.76 -28.84 14.04
C ALA A 104 -8.38 -28.38 12.69
N ILE A 105 -9.08 -29.26 11.99
CA ILE A 105 -9.86 -28.94 10.79
C ILE A 105 -11.15 -28.20 11.15
N GLU A 106 -11.88 -28.65 12.18
CA GLU A 106 -13.11 -27.98 12.62
C GLU A 106 -12.84 -26.53 13.06
N ASN A 107 -11.71 -26.29 13.70
CA ASN A 107 -11.32 -24.96 14.16
C ASN A 107 -11.08 -23.98 13.01
N THR A 108 -10.69 -24.42 11.81
CA THR A 108 -10.59 -23.55 10.63
C THR A 108 -11.93 -22.90 10.31
N ALA A 109 -13.02 -23.68 10.31
CA ALA A 109 -14.37 -23.19 10.07
C ALA A 109 -14.84 -22.26 11.21
N LYS A 110 -14.54 -22.61 12.48
CA LYS A 110 -14.88 -21.75 13.63
C LYS A 110 -14.16 -20.40 13.57
N ILE A 111 -12.88 -20.39 13.18
CA ILE A 111 -12.09 -19.16 12.99
C ILE A 111 -12.70 -18.35 11.85
N ALA A 112 -12.94 -18.96 10.68
CA ALA A 112 -13.51 -18.28 9.53
C ALA A 112 -14.88 -17.65 9.84
N ALA A 113 -15.75 -18.34 10.59
CA ALA A 113 -17.05 -17.81 10.99
C ALA A 113 -16.98 -16.57 11.92
N ARG A 114 -15.85 -16.38 12.61
CA ARG A 114 -15.59 -15.22 13.48
C ARG A 114 -14.95 -14.06 12.74
N CYS A 115 -14.35 -14.32 11.56
CA CYS A 115 -13.75 -13.28 10.73
C CYS A 115 -14.86 -12.57 9.93
N ASN A 116 -15.04 -11.30 10.20
CA ASN A 116 -16.01 -10.45 9.52
C ASN A 116 -15.31 -9.16 9.10
N VAL A 117 -14.77 -9.14 7.87
CA VAL A 117 -14.03 -8.01 7.33
C VAL A 117 -14.75 -7.50 6.08
N GLU A 118 -15.13 -6.23 6.13
CA GLU A 118 -15.72 -5.53 4.99
C GLU A 118 -14.74 -4.50 4.44
N PHE A 119 -14.60 -4.45 3.12
CA PHE A 119 -13.80 -3.44 2.44
C PHE A 119 -14.73 -2.35 1.90
N THR A 120 -14.47 -1.11 2.31
CA THR A 120 -15.16 0.05 1.75
C THR A 120 -14.37 0.57 0.56
N PHE A 121 -14.88 0.32 -0.65
CA PHE A 121 -14.26 0.80 -1.89
C PHE A 121 -14.72 2.23 -2.22
N GLY A 122 -13.87 2.95 -2.96
CA GLY A 122 -14.20 4.30 -3.45
C GLY A 122 -14.16 5.41 -2.41
N LYS A 123 -13.72 5.13 -1.18
CA LYS A 123 -13.52 6.13 -0.13
C LYS A 123 -12.02 6.37 0.06
N TYR A 124 -11.59 7.59 -0.24
CA TYR A 124 -10.22 8.01 0.02
C TYR A 124 -10.09 8.50 1.47
N HIS A 125 -9.02 8.09 2.14
CA HIS A 125 -8.64 8.57 3.48
C HIS A 125 -7.39 9.44 3.32
N LEU A 126 -7.60 10.69 2.92
CA LEU A 126 -6.51 11.66 2.80
C LEU A 126 -6.27 12.31 4.17
N PRO A 127 -5.02 12.61 4.52
CA PRO A 127 -4.73 13.45 5.68
C PRO A 127 -5.33 14.85 5.48
N GLU A 128 -5.70 15.50 6.56
CA GLU A 128 -6.14 16.89 6.55
C GLU A 128 -4.92 17.83 6.60
N PHE A 129 -4.95 18.88 5.80
CA PHE A 129 -3.95 19.94 5.86
C PHE A 129 -4.24 20.87 7.05
N LYS A 130 -3.22 21.17 7.87
CA LYS A 130 -3.37 22.13 8.98
C LYS A 130 -3.40 23.55 8.43
N LEU A 131 -4.58 24.13 8.39
CA LEU A 131 -4.82 25.48 7.89
C LEU A 131 -4.41 26.56 8.88
N PRO A 132 -4.03 27.76 8.39
CA PRO A 132 -3.97 28.95 9.21
C PRO A 132 -5.34 29.34 9.76
N GLU A 133 -5.38 30.08 10.87
CA GLU A 133 -6.62 30.54 11.47
C GLU A 133 -7.44 31.41 10.50
N GLY A 134 -8.72 31.09 10.38
CA GLY A 134 -9.66 31.81 9.53
C GLY A 134 -9.75 31.31 8.07
N TYR A 135 -9.05 30.25 7.72
CA TYR A 135 -9.13 29.65 6.38
C TYR A 135 -9.85 28.30 6.39
N ASP A 136 -10.54 28.02 5.28
CA ASP A 136 -10.84 26.66 4.82
C ASP A 136 -9.87 26.26 3.70
N SER A 137 -9.82 24.97 3.36
CA SER A 137 -8.85 24.44 2.39
C SER A 137 -9.02 25.07 0.99
N PRO A 138 -10.25 25.23 0.43
CA PRO A 138 -10.43 25.86 -0.86
C PRO A 138 -9.94 27.32 -0.90
N THR A 139 -10.31 28.12 0.09
CA THR A 139 -9.92 29.54 0.17
C THR A 139 -8.40 29.67 0.28
N TYR A 140 -7.77 28.83 1.10
CA TYR A 140 -6.32 28.84 1.25
C TYR A 140 -5.57 28.40 -0.01
N LEU A 141 -6.08 27.36 -0.69
CA LEU A 141 -5.53 26.93 -1.99
C LEU A 141 -5.58 28.07 -3.00
N ARG A 142 -6.74 28.74 -3.12
CA ARG A 142 -6.94 29.87 -4.05
C ARG A 142 -5.96 31.01 -3.75
N GLU A 143 -5.81 31.39 -2.50
CA GLU A 143 -4.83 32.43 -2.12
C GLU A 143 -3.40 32.07 -2.52
N LEU A 144 -2.96 30.85 -2.24
CA LEU A 144 -1.63 30.38 -2.64
C LEU A 144 -1.45 30.35 -4.16
N CYS A 145 -2.48 29.94 -4.89
CA CYS A 145 -2.49 29.94 -6.36
C CYS A 145 -2.42 31.36 -6.91
N GLU A 146 -3.15 32.32 -6.35
CA GLU A 146 -3.10 33.73 -6.73
C GLU A 146 -1.69 34.33 -6.53
N GLN A 147 -1.10 34.08 -5.38
CA GLN A 147 0.28 34.51 -5.10
C GLN A 147 1.26 33.89 -6.10
N GLY A 148 1.10 32.60 -6.42
CA GLY A 148 1.90 31.90 -7.41
C GLY A 148 1.69 32.43 -8.83
N PHE A 149 0.45 32.70 -9.21
CA PHE A 149 0.11 33.25 -10.51
C PHE A 149 0.75 34.63 -10.72
N ALA A 150 0.60 35.52 -9.74
CA ALA A 150 1.23 36.86 -9.79
C ALA A 150 2.76 36.75 -9.93
N ARG A 151 3.40 35.83 -9.23
CA ARG A 151 4.85 35.60 -9.29
C ARG A 151 5.30 35.06 -10.64
N ARG A 152 4.52 34.12 -11.25
CA ARG A 152 4.91 33.40 -12.46
C ARG A 152 4.50 34.09 -13.76
N TYR A 153 3.33 34.73 -13.77
CA TYR A 153 2.72 35.30 -14.98
C TYR A 153 2.49 36.81 -14.93
N GLY A 154 2.51 37.41 -13.73
CA GLY A 154 2.10 38.82 -13.57
C GLY A 154 0.63 39.03 -13.93
N ASP A 155 0.27 40.24 -14.36
CA ASP A 155 -1.15 40.65 -14.63
C ASP A 155 -1.56 40.45 -16.09
N THR A 156 -0.87 39.66 -16.91
CA THR A 156 -0.83 39.91 -18.35
C THR A 156 -1.70 39.05 -19.25
N LYS A 157 -2.39 37.99 -18.74
CA LYS A 157 -3.10 37.06 -19.65
C LYS A 157 -4.45 36.58 -19.11
N PRO A 158 -5.60 37.16 -19.57
CA PRO A 158 -6.94 36.77 -19.11
C PRO A 158 -7.28 35.29 -19.37
N GLU A 159 -6.76 34.69 -20.43
CA GLU A 159 -6.94 33.29 -20.76
C GLU A 159 -6.26 32.37 -19.75
N TYR A 160 -5.11 32.73 -19.20
CA TYR A 160 -4.39 31.97 -18.18
C TYR A 160 -5.15 32.02 -16.84
N ARG A 161 -5.74 33.17 -16.53
CA ARG A 161 -6.59 33.31 -15.34
C ARG A 161 -7.81 32.38 -15.40
N LYS A 162 -8.49 32.32 -16.55
CA LYS A 162 -9.61 31.37 -16.74
C LYS A 162 -9.21 29.92 -16.56
N GLN A 163 -8.02 29.55 -17.06
CA GLN A 163 -7.52 28.19 -16.90
C GLN A 163 -7.23 27.88 -15.41
N LEU A 164 -6.61 28.79 -14.69
CA LEU A 164 -6.35 28.62 -13.25
C LEU A 164 -7.65 28.47 -12.46
N ASP A 165 -8.64 29.33 -12.72
CA ASP A 165 -9.95 29.26 -12.06
C ASP A 165 -10.65 27.93 -12.34
N TYR A 166 -10.63 27.48 -13.59
CA TYR A 166 -11.19 26.19 -14.00
C TYR A 166 -10.53 25.00 -13.27
N GLU A 167 -9.20 24.99 -13.18
CA GLU A 167 -8.47 23.94 -12.48
C GLU A 167 -8.75 23.92 -10.97
N MET A 168 -8.76 25.10 -10.32
CA MET A 168 -9.09 25.23 -8.89
C MET A 168 -10.51 24.72 -8.60
N ASP A 169 -11.51 25.11 -9.41
CA ASP A 169 -12.89 24.64 -9.27
C ASP A 169 -12.99 23.12 -9.44
N MET A 170 -12.23 22.55 -10.37
CA MET A 170 -12.21 21.12 -10.61
C MET A 170 -11.60 20.36 -9.44
N ILE A 171 -10.45 20.82 -8.91
CA ILE A 171 -9.76 20.23 -7.76
C ILE A 171 -10.65 20.26 -6.51
N GLU A 172 -11.32 21.39 -6.27
CA GLU A 172 -12.28 21.57 -5.17
C GLU A 172 -13.47 20.61 -5.31
N LYS A 173 -14.12 20.58 -6.48
CA LYS A 173 -15.27 19.72 -6.79
C LYS A 173 -14.95 18.23 -6.61
N MET A 174 -13.73 17.81 -6.94
CA MET A 174 -13.29 16.42 -6.81
C MET A 174 -12.76 16.09 -5.40
N GLY A 175 -12.66 17.06 -4.47
CA GLY A 175 -12.25 16.86 -3.08
C GLY A 175 -10.76 16.66 -2.90
N PHE A 176 -9.91 17.16 -3.80
CA PHE A 176 -8.46 16.97 -3.75
C PHE A 176 -7.68 18.21 -3.26
N THR A 177 -8.36 19.20 -2.73
CA THR A 177 -7.74 20.46 -2.25
C THR A 177 -6.62 20.21 -1.25
N ASP A 178 -6.88 19.42 -0.21
CA ASP A 178 -5.87 19.09 0.81
C ASP A 178 -4.68 18.32 0.24
N TYR A 179 -4.92 17.46 -0.75
CA TYR A 179 -3.86 16.73 -1.43
C TYR A 179 -2.85 17.69 -2.09
N PHE A 180 -3.33 18.69 -2.83
CA PHE A 180 -2.47 19.71 -3.45
C PHE A 180 -1.74 20.56 -2.41
N LEU A 181 -2.41 20.95 -1.32
CA LEU A 181 -1.78 21.69 -0.23
C LEU A 181 -0.65 20.89 0.44
N ILE A 182 -0.88 19.60 0.70
CA ILE A 182 0.12 18.69 1.29
C ILE A 182 1.32 18.53 0.36
N VAL A 183 1.07 18.29 -0.95
CA VAL A 183 2.17 18.15 -1.93
C VAL A 183 2.99 19.43 -2.02
N SER A 184 2.34 20.60 -2.12
CA SER A 184 3.01 21.90 -2.13
C SER A 184 3.85 22.12 -0.86
N ASP A 185 3.33 21.73 0.30
CA ASP A 185 4.01 21.90 1.59
C ASP A 185 5.33 21.13 1.66
N PHE A 186 5.34 19.85 1.33
CA PHE A 186 6.58 19.07 1.41
C PHE A 186 7.58 19.43 0.29
N VAL A 187 7.10 19.89 -0.87
CA VAL A 187 7.97 20.43 -1.92
C VAL A 187 8.63 21.72 -1.45
N ARG A 188 7.86 22.63 -0.85
CA ARG A 188 8.40 23.86 -0.25
C ARG A 188 9.36 23.57 0.89
N PHE A 189 9.06 22.58 1.74
CA PHE A 189 10.00 22.13 2.76
C PHE A 189 11.32 21.70 2.12
N ALA A 190 11.29 20.82 1.12
CA ALA A 190 12.52 20.36 0.46
C ALA A 190 13.34 21.52 -0.12
N LYS A 191 12.68 22.44 -0.84
CA LYS A 191 13.30 23.65 -1.40
C LYS A 191 13.87 24.57 -0.31
N SER A 192 13.20 24.69 0.85
CA SER A 192 13.62 25.55 1.96
C SER A 192 14.88 25.06 2.70
N VAL A 193 15.21 23.78 2.57
CA VAL A 193 16.41 23.17 3.17
C VAL A 193 17.43 22.73 2.12
N ASP A 194 17.35 23.30 0.92
CA ASP A 194 18.25 23.05 -0.21
C ASP A 194 18.36 21.57 -0.63
N ILE A 195 17.23 20.85 -0.56
CA ILE A 195 17.11 19.52 -1.18
C ILE A 195 16.69 19.73 -2.63
N PRO A 196 17.47 19.25 -3.63
CA PRO A 196 17.10 19.36 -5.02
C PRO A 196 15.74 18.70 -5.31
N VAL A 197 14.88 19.42 -6.02
CA VAL A 197 13.56 18.93 -6.45
C VAL A 197 13.52 18.95 -7.97
N GLY A 198 13.08 17.85 -8.59
CA GLY A 198 12.90 17.77 -10.03
C GLY A 198 11.81 18.74 -10.52
N PRO A 199 11.84 19.17 -11.80
CA PRO A 199 10.91 20.16 -12.35
C PRO A 199 9.47 19.64 -12.47
N GLY A 200 9.23 18.39 -12.16
CA GLY A 200 7.98 17.68 -12.36
C GLY A 200 8.00 16.77 -13.59
N ARG A 201 7.18 15.75 -13.58
CA ARG A 201 7.03 14.77 -14.66
C ARG A 201 5.60 14.23 -14.72
N GLY A 202 5.32 13.39 -15.71
CA GLY A 202 4.02 12.77 -15.87
C GLY A 202 2.90 13.78 -16.15
N SER A 203 1.68 13.45 -15.75
CA SER A 203 0.50 14.26 -16.03
C SER A 203 0.39 15.53 -15.18
N ALA A 204 0.99 15.55 -13.99
CA ALA A 204 0.96 16.71 -13.09
C ALA A 204 1.60 17.98 -13.70
N ALA A 205 2.52 17.82 -14.65
CA ALA A 205 3.11 18.94 -15.41
C ALA A 205 2.06 19.70 -16.26
N GLY A 206 0.91 19.09 -16.55
CA GLY A 206 -0.21 19.74 -17.27
C GLY A 206 -1.09 20.64 -16.39
N SER A 207 -0.81 20.77 -15.09
CA SER A 207 -1.62 21.59 -14.17
C SER A 207 -0.99 22.94 -13.89
N MET A 208 -1.75 24.00 -14.15
CA MET A 208 -1.39 25.37 -13.79
C MET A 208 -1.41 25.57 -12.27
N VAL A 209 -2.32 24.93 -11.55
CA VAL A 209 -2.33 24.91 -10.08
C VAL A 209 -1.04 24.32 -9.55
N SER A 210 -0.58 23.18 -10.07
CA SER A 210 0.72 22.58 -9.67
C SER A 210 1.90 23.54 -9.94
N TYR A 211 1.87 24.26 -11.04
CA TYR A 211 2.88 25.26 -11.40
C TYR A 211 2.85 26.49 -10.47
N CYS A 212 1.67 27.03 -10.17
CA CYS A 212 1.51 28.17 -9.26
C CYS A 212 1.89 27.82 -7.80
N LEU A 213 1.67 26.57 -7.37
CA LEU A 213 2.01 26.09 -6.03
C LEU A 213 3.46 25.66 -5.87
N ASP A 214 4.32 25.85 -6.87
CA ASP A 214 5.73 25.43 -6.91
C ASP A 214 5.91 23.89 -6.82
N ILE A 215 4.86 23.11 -7.10
CA ILE A 215 4.92 21.65 -7.19
C ILE A 215 5.71 21.27 -8.43
N THR A 216 5.43 21.94 -9.57
CA THR A 216 6.16 21.76 -10.82
C THR A 216 6.83 23.07 -11.25
N ASP A 217 7.91 22.96 -12.04
CA ASP A 217 8.60 24.09 -12.66
C ASP A 217 8.45 24.09 -14.20
N ILE A 218 7.49 23.30 -14.73
CA ILE A 218 7.11 23.26 -16.13
C ILE A 218 5.85 24.10 -16.32
N ASP A 219 5.93 25.14 -17.17
CA ASP A 219 4.78 25.98 -17.51
C ASP A 219 3.84 25.28 -18.46
N PRO A 220 2.65 24.82 -18.05
CA PRO A 220 1.74 24.07 -18.90
C PRO A 220 1.23 24.88 -20.10
N MET A 221 1.09 26.21 -19.93
CA MET A 221 0.58 27.08 -20.99
C MET A 221 1.61 27.32 -22.10
N LYS A 222 2.90 27.33 -21.74
CA LYS A 222 3.99 27.50 -22.69
C LYS A 222 4.17 26.26 -23.58
N TYR A 223 3.85 25.09 -23.07
CA TYR A 223 4.06 23.82 -23.77
C TYR A 223 2.74 23.16 -24.22
N ASP A 224 1.61 23.88 -24.19
CA ASP A 224 0.29 23.40 -24.59
C ASP A 224 -0.09 22.04 -23.94
N LEU A 225 0.17 21.90 -22.63
CA LEU A 225 -0.15 20.70 -21.87
C LEU A 225 -1.60 20.74 -21.40
N TYR A 226 -2.25 19.57 -21.39
CA TYR A 226 -3.67 19.46 -21.05
C TYR A 226 -3.86 19.00 -19.60
N PHE A 227 -4.61 19.79 -18.83
CA PHE A 227 -5.00 19.49 -17.45
C PHE A 227 -5.87 18.23 -17.34
N GLU A 228 -6.73 17.98 -18.32
CA GLU A 228 -7.65 16.84 -18.36
C GLU A 228 -6.93 15.47 -18.46
N ARG A 229 -5.67 15.44 -18.83
CA ARG A 229 -4.84 14.23 -18.75
C ARG A 229 -4.41 13.92 -17.33
N PHE A 230 -4.37 14.93 -16.47
CA PHE A 230 -3.99 14.81 -15.07
C PHE A 230 -5.22 14.60 -14.19
N LEU A 231 -6.25 15.42 -14.33
CA LEU A 231 -7.49 15.34 -13.55
C LEU A 231 -8.70 15.45 -14.47
N ASN A 232 -9.52 14.38 -14.48
CA ASN A 232 -10.73 14.32 -15.31
C ASN A 232 -11.90 13.78 -14.47
N PRO A 233 -13.02 14.55 -14.35
CA PRO A 233 -14.17 14.13 -13.56
C PRO A 233 -14.89 12.89 -14.11
N GLU A 234 -14.73 12.57 -15.40
CA GLU A 234 -15.26 11.35 -16.01
C GLU A 234 -14.47 10.10 -15.62
N ARG A 235 -13.22 10.28 -15.20
CA ARG A 235 -12.34 9.22 -14.74
C ARG A 235 -12.08 9.39 -13.25
N VAL A 236 -12.94 8.80 -12.42
CA VAL A 236 -12.85 8.87 -10.95
C VAL A 236 -11.61 8.09 -10.47
N SER A 237 -10.46 8.73 -10.58
CA SER A 237 -9.19 8.23 -10.00
C SER A 237 -8.52 9.37 -9.23
N MET A 238 -7.87 9.02 -8.12
CA MET A 238 -7.05 9.97 -7.39
C MET A 238 -5.94 10.50 -8.29
N PRO A 239 -5.65 11.83 -8.29
CA PRO A 239 -4.51 12.37 -9.01
C PRO A 239 -3.21 11.79 -8.46
N ASP A 240 -2.26 11.55 -9.35
CA ASP A 240 -0.94 11.04 -9.02
C ASP A 240 0.11 12.09 -9.39
N ILE A 241 0.77 12.66 -8.37
CA ILE A 241 1.83 13.67 -8.53
C ILE A 241 3.17 12.99 -8.22
N ASP A 242 3.88 12.65 -9.28
CA ASP A 242 5.24 12.11 -9.18
C ASP A 242 6.27 13.20 -8.85
N MET A 243 6.99 13.03 -7.74
CA MET A 243 8.01 13.96 -7.31
C MET A 243 9.37 13.31 -7.20
N ASP A 244 10.39 13.96 -7.79
CA ASP A 244 11.78 13.53 -7.73
C ASP A 244 12.56 14.43 -6.77
N PHE A 245 13.27 13.83 -5.81
CA PHE A 245 14.14 14.51 -4.85
C PHE A 245 15.55 13.99 -4.97
N GLY A 246 16.53 14.84 -4.67
CA GLY A 246 17.93 14.41 -4.58
C GLY A 246 18.06 13.20 -3.66
N ASP A 247 18.68 12.11 -4.14
CA ASP A 247 18.70 10.78 -3.53
C ASP A 247 19.34 10.79 -2.12
N THR A 248 20.41 11.57 -1.95
CA THR A 248 21.20 11.63 -0.70
C THR A 248 20.38 12.09 0.52
N ARG A 249 19.40 13.00 0.30
CA ARG A 249 18.61 13.60 1.37
C ARG A 249 17.10 13.38 1.23
N ARG A 250 16.67 12.56 0.29
CA ARG A 250 15.24 12.20 0.10
C ARG A 250 14.59 11.71 1.39
N GLY A 251 15.33 10.98 2.23
CA GLY A 251 14.85 10.48 3.52
C GLY A 251 14.33 11.58 4.44
N GLU A 252 14.92 12.78 4.42
CA GLU A 252 14.47 13.91 5.24
C GLU A 252 13.08 14.41 4.84
N VAL A 253 12.75 14.38 3.54
CA VAL A 253 11.42 14.74 3.04
C VAL A 253 10.38 13.70 3.48
N VAL A 254 10.72 12.40 3.37
CA VAL A 254 9.85 11.31 3.83
C VAL A 254 9.58 11.42 5.34
N ASP A 255 10.61 11.71 6.13
CA ASP A 255 10.47 11.90 7.58
C ASP A 255 9.67 13.15 7.94
N TYR A 256 9.78 14.22 7.14
CA TYR A 256 8.95 15.42 7.31
C TYR A 256 7.46 15.09 7.11
N VAL A 257 7.13 14.41 5.99
CA VAL A 257 5.75 14.00 5.69
C VAL A 257 5.20 13.10 6.80
N ARG A 258 5.96 12.08 7.21
CA ARG A 258 5.57 11.16 8.28
C ARG A 258 5.28 11.88 9.59
N ARG A 259 6.12 12.83 9.99
CA ARG A 259 5.93 13.58 11.25
C ARG A 259 4.76 14.54 11.21
N LYS A 260 4.44 15.08 10.04
CA LYS A 260 3.43 16.13 9.90
C LYS A 260 2.05 15.58 9.58
N TYR A 261 1.98 14.50 8.81
CA TYR A 261 0.74 13.96 8.25
C TYR A 261 0.42 12.50 8.66
N GLY A 262 1.34 11.80 9.29
CA GLY A 262 1.12 10.45 9.83
C GLY A 262 1.93 9.35 9.20
#